data_dc77cab632a80f93727aa147197a8e97
#
_entry.id   dc77cab632a80f93727aa147197a8e97
#
_cell.length_a   1.000
_cell.length_b   1.000
_cell.length_c   1.000
_cell.angle_alpha   90.00
_cell.angle_beta   90.00
_cell.angle_gamma   90.00
#
_symmetry.space_group_name_H-M   'P 1'
#
loop_
_entity.id
_entity.type
_entity.pdbx_description
1 polymer ?
#
loop_
_entity_poly.entity_id
_entity_poly.type
_entity_poly.pdbx_seq_one_letter_code
_entity_poly.pdbx_strand_id
1 'polypeptide(L)'
;MIKIESKKNKFTYNVYHVTKAFYPKEDIVQTVDEKQEPLVKIHLPEGTCFSLAPEECVQTEDVQEEKRDVTKKVYQFLSKQTGQELAWGMLTGVRPTKLVMQKIEQGMTKEEIFGFLKEQYCVTDKKAQIAYEIACREKALLDRLDCQNGYSLYAGIPFCPSICSYCSFSSCLLYTSPSPRDGLLSR
;
A
#
# COMPACT_ATOMS: atom_id res chain seq x y z
N MET A 1 -21.28 -0.90 7.21
CA MET A 1 -20.54 0.40 7.14
C MET A 1 -19.61 0.50 8.33
N ILE A 2 -18.35 0.84 8.09
CA ILE A 2 -17.31 0.98 9.10
C ILE A 2 -16.99 2.45 9.31
N LYS A 3 -16.83 2.90 10.56
CA LYS A 3 -16.41 4.26 10.88
C LYS A 3 -15.03 4.23 11.51
N ILE A 4 -14.09 5.00 10.94
CA ILE A 4 -12.74 5.19 11.45
C ILE A 4 -12.61 6.63 11.92
N GLU A 5 -12.24 6.81 13.17
CA GLU A 5 -11.96 8.09 13.78
C GLU A 5 -10.48 8.14 14.15
N SER A 6 -9.77 9.20 13.75
CA SER A 6 -8.33 9.36 14.01
C SER A 6 -8.02 10.73 14.58
N LYS A 7 -7.17 10.77 15.60
CA LYS A 7 -6.70 12.05 16.19
C LYS A 7 -5.79 12.82 15.23
N LYS A 8 -4.99 12.11 14.40
CA LYS A 8 -4.03 12.72 13.47
C LYS A 8 -4.22 12.18 12.07
N ASN A 9 -4.22 13.07 11.09
CA ASN A 9 -4.38 12.72 9.68
C ASN A 9 -3.32 11.73 9.17
N LYS A 10 -2.12 11.72 9.75
CA LYS A 10 -1.02 10.83 9.35
C LYS A 10 -1.33 9.33 9.42
N PHE A 11 -2.34 8.91 10.21
CA PHE A 11 -2.70 7.50 10.35
C PHE A 11 -3.82 7.06 9.41
N THR A 12 -4.63 7.99 8.89
CA THR A 12 -5.85 7.69 8.14
C THR A 12 -5.61 6.78 6.95
N TYR A 13 -4.59 7.06 6.15
CA TYR A 13 -4.29 6.28 4.95
C TYR A 13 -4.04 4.80 5.27
N ASN A 14 -3.10 4.51 6.17
CA ASN A 14 -2.72 3.13 6.47
C ASN A 14 -3.85 2.35 7.15
N VAL A 15 -4.52 2.98 8.13
CA VAL A 15 -5.65 2.37 8.84
C VAL A 15 -6.80 2.07 7.89
N TYR A 16 -7.13 3.00 6.97
CA TYR A 16 -8.14 2.78 5.95
C TYR A 16 -7.82 1.58 5.08
N HIS A 17 -6.63 1.56 4.48
CA HIS A 17 -6.27 0.51 3.51
C HIS A 17 -6.20 -0.87 4.16
N VAL A 18 -5.69 -0.96 5.38
CA VAL A 18 -5.69 -2.22 6.12
C VAL A 18 -7.12 -2.65 6.46
N THR A 19 -7.95 -1.75 6.95
CA THR A 19 -9.36 -2.06 7.25
C THR A 19 -10.11 -2.47 5.98
N LYS A 20 -9.90 -1.78 4.87
CA LYS A 20 -10.51 -2.11 3.57
C LYS A 20 -10.08 -3.47 3.03
N ALA A 21 -8.84 -3.89 3.32
CA ALA A 21 -8.34 -5.20 2.91
C ALA A 21 -9.04 -6.36 3.67
N PHE A 22 -9.40 -6.17 4.94
CA PHE A 22 -10.18 -7.13 5.71
C PHE A 22 -11.69 -7.09 5.36
N TYR A 23 -12.21 -5.90 5.05
CA TYR A 23 -13.63 -5.67 4.75
C TYR A 23 -13.82 -5.05 3.36
N PRO A 24 -13.52 -5.79 2.28
CA PRO A 24 -13.50 -5.22 0.91
C PRO A 24 -14.89 -4.75 0.42
N LYS A 25 -15.98 -5.30 0.96
CA LYS A 25 -17.35 -4.96 0.57
C LYS A 25 -17.96 -3.82 1.39
N GLU A 26 -17.37 -3.52 2.56
CA GLU A 26 -17.93 -2.51 3.46
C GLU A 26 -17.54 -1.08 3.03
N ASP A 27 -18.48 -0.17 3.18
CA ASP A 27 -18.20 1.26 3.06
C ASP A 27 -17.49 1.74 4.33
N ILE A 28 -16.46 2.54 4.14
CA ILE A 28 -15.63 3.07 5.23
C ILE A 28 -15.71 4.59 5.20
N VAL A 29 -16.15 5.16 6.30
CA VAL A 29 -16.14 6.61 6.53
C VAL A 29 -15.02 6.96 7.49
N GLN A 30 -14.23 7.97 7.14
CA GLN A 30 -13.13 8.46 7.97
C GLN A 30 -13.40 9.87 8.47
N THR A 31 -13.09 10.09 9.74
CA THR A 31 -13.13 11.42 10.37
C THR A 31 -11.81 11.67 11.11
N VAL A 32 -11.33 12.91 11.06
CA VAL A 32 -10.14 13.35 11.80
C VAL A 32 -10.59 14.42 12.77
N ASP A 33 -10.33 14.22 14.06
CA ASP A 33 -10.61 15.19 15.11
C ASP A 33 -9.44 15.24 16.09
N GLU A 34 -8.68 16.32 16.08
CA GLU A 34 -7.50 16.52 16.93
C GLU A 34 -7.80 16.53 18.43
N LYS A 35 -9.06 16.80 18.80
CA LYS A 35 -9.52 16.80 20.18
C LYS A 35 -9.91 15.43 20.69
N GLN A 36 -9.98 14.44 19.78
CA GLN A 36 -10.39 13.09 20.12
C GLN A 36 -9.36 12.38 21.00
N GLU A 37 -9.83 11.67 21.97
CA GLU A 37 -9.15 10.59 22.71
C GLU A 37 -9.95 9.31 22.44
N PRO A 38 -9.47 8.32 21.80
CA PRO A 38 -8.13 7.79 21.60
C PRO A 38 -7.48 8.21 20.28
N LEU A 39 -6.24 7.72 20.05
CA LEU A 39 -5.45 8.02 18.85
C LEU A 39 -6.13 7.52 17.55
N VAL A 40 -6.68 6.30 17.60
CA VAL A 40 -7.47 5.69 16.53
C VAL A 40 -8.64 4.91 17.13
N LYS A 41 -9.82 5.05 16.54
CA LYS A 41 -11.01 4.31 16.92
C LYS A 41 -11.69 3.74 15.67
N ILE A 42 -12.07 2.47 15.71
CA ILE A 42 -12.69 1.78 14.58
C ILE A 42 -13.98 1.12 15.08
N HIS A 43 -15.09 1.50 14.47
CA HIS A 43 -16.39 0.89 14.71
C HIS A 43 -16.71 -0.09 13.58
N LEU A 44 -16.80 -1.38 13.91
CA LEU A 44 -17.15 -2.44 12.97
C LEU A 44 -18.67 -2.61 12.85
N PRO A 45 -19.16 -3.18 11.74
CA PRO A 45 -20.62 -3.34 11.51
C PRO A 45 -21.30 -4.22 12.58
N GLU A 46 -20.55 -5.13 13.17
CA GLU A 46 -21.02 -6.07 14.20
C GLU A 46 -21.17 -5.45 15.59
N GLY A 47 -20.96 -4.14 15.72
CA GLY A 47 -20.98 -3.44 17.00
C GLY A 47 -19.68 -3.49 17.78
N THR A 48 -18.68 -4.24 17.32
CA THR A 48 -17.34 -4.26 17.93
C THR A 48 -16.62 -2.94 17.70
N CYS A 49 -15.96 -2.44 18.71
CA CYS A 49 -15.20 -1.20 18.65
C CYS A 49 -13.74 -1.47 19.06
N PHE A 50 -12.82 -1.05 18.21
CA PHE A 50 -11.38 -0.98 18.53
C PHE A 50 -11.04 0.45 18.95
N SER A 51 -10.24 0.58 20.01
CA SER A 51 -9.77 1.86 20.50
C SER A 51 -8.30 1.72 20.87
N LEU A 52 -7.47 2.61 20.37
CA LEU A 52 -6.03 2.62 20.60
C LEU A 52 -5.63 3.94 21.29
N ALA A 53 -5.18 3.84 22.53
CA ALA A 53 -4.72 4.99 23.29
C ALA A 53 -3.27 5.38 22.91
N PRO A 54 -2.87 6.65 23.08
CA PRO A 54 -1.51 7.10 22.77
C PRO A 54 -0.42 6.36 23.57
N GLU A 55 -0.72 5.99 24.82
CA GLU A 55 0.22 5.29 25.71
C GLU A 55 0.52 3.86 25.24
N GLU A 56 -0.37 3.28 24.46
CA GLU A 56 -0.22 1.93 23.92
C GLU A 56 0.70 1.88 22.68
N CYS A 57 1.09 3.04 22.15
CA CYS A 57 1.93 3.15 20.95
C CYS A 57 3.39 3.40 21.31
N VAL A 58 4.29 2.98 20.42
CA VAL A 58 5.71 3.28 20.54
C VAL A 58 5.91 4.79 20.53
N GLN A 59 6.56 5.31 21.57
CA GLN A 59 6.94 6.72 21.66
C GLN A 59 8.26 6.89 20.92
N THR A 60 8.20 7.40 19.71
CA THR A 60 9.37 7.63 18.85
C THR A 60 9.23 8.93 18.07
N GLU A 61 10.36 9.54 17.74
CA GLU A 61 10.41 10.71 16.85
C GLU A 61 10.26 10.30 15.36
N ASP A 62 10.50 9.02 15.04
CA ASP A 62 10.32 8.49 13.69
C ASP A 62 8.82 8.30 13.37
N VAL A 63 8.31 9.23 12.56
CA VAL A 63 6.91 9.21 12.09
C VAL A 63 6.56 7.91 11.36
N GLN A 64 7.51 7.28 10.68
CA GLN A 64 7.25 6.03 9.95
C GLN A 64 7.14 4.84 10.90
N GLU A 65 7.94 4.83 11.94
CA GLU A 65 7.86 3.81 12.97
C GLU A 65 6.55 3.91 13.76
N GLU A 66 6.15 5.13 14.17
CA GLU A 66 4.86 5.36 14.84
C GLU A 66 3.69 4.91 13.96
N LYS A 67 3.69 5.28 12.67
CA LYS A 67 2.66 4.83 11.71
C LYS A 67 2.60 3.31 11.59
N ARG A 68 3.75 2.66 11.54
CA ARG A 68 3.85 1.22 11.41
C ARG A 68 3.32 0.51 12.65
N ASP A 69 3.66 0.99 13.84
CA ASP A 69 3.17 0.43 15.11
C ASP A 69 1.65 0.53 15.22
N VAL A 70 1.08 1.71 14.98
CA VAL A 70 -0.39 1.91 14.96
C VAL A 70 -1.05 0.97 13.95
N THR A 71 -0.50 0.88 12.73
CA THR A 71 -1.05 0.02 11.68
C THR A 71 -0.97 -1.45 12.06
N LYS A 72 0.10 -1.87 12.71
CA LYS A 72 0.30 -3.26 13.19
C LYS A 72 -0.73 -3.65 14.25
N LYS A 73 -1.02 -2.77 15.20
CA LYS A 73 -2.05 -3.01 16.23
C LYS A 73 -3.45 -3.12 15.63
N VAL A 74 -3.77 -2.25 14.67
CA VAL A 74 -5.02 -2.33 13.90
C VAL A 74 -5.10 -3.65 13.13
N TYR A 75 -4.03 -4.03 12.43
CA TYR A 75 -3.96 -5.30 11.70
C TYR A 75 -4.19 -6.50 12.63
N GLN A 76 -3.50 -6.55 13.76
CA GLN A 76 -3.63 -7.65 14.72
C GLN A 76 -5.04 -7.76 15.29
N PHE A 77 -5.68 -6.64 15.60
CA PHE A 77 -7.07 -6.61 16.02
C PHE A 77 -8.00 -7.16 14.95
N LEU A 78 -7.89 -6.65 13.70
CA LEU A 78 -8.75 -7.07 12.60
C LEU A 78 -8.53 -8.54 12.21
N SER A 79 -7.28 -9.00 12.21
CA SER A 79 -6.96 -10.40 11.97
C SER A 79 -7.59 -11.32 13.01
N LYS A 80 -7.51 -10.95 14.29
CA LYS A 80 -8.14 -11.70 15.39
C LYS A 80 -9.67 -11.68 15.28
N GLN A 81 -10.25 -10.54 14.94
CA GLN A 81 -11.71 -10.39 14.82
C GLN A 81 -12.29 -11.17 13.65
N THR A 82 -11.60 -11.19 12.50
CA THR A 82 -12.06 -11.88 11.29
C THR A 82 -11.60 -13.32 11.16
N GLY A 83 -10.59 -13.72 11.96
CA GLY A 83 -9.92 -15.03 11.80
C GLY A 83 -9.11 -15.15 10.50
N GLN A 84 -8.83 -14.03 9.80
CA GLN A 84 -8.13 -14.01 8.52
C GLN A 84 -6.72 -13.45 8.66
N GLU A 85 -5.81 -13.97 7.86
CA GLU A 85 -4.48 -13.39 7.66
C GLU A 85 -4.33 -12.90 6.22
N LEU A 86 -3.93 -11.66 6.05
CA LEU A 86 -3.65 -11.12 4.72
C LEU A 86 -2.27 -11.58 4.26
N ALA A 87 -2.19 -12.14 3.06
CA ALA A 87 -0.94 -12.72 2.55
C ALA A 87 0.22 -11.70 2.47
N TRP A 88 -0.07 -10.43 2.20
CA TRP A 88 0.89 -9.32 2.22
C TRP A 88 0.92 -8.57 3.57
N GLY A 89 0.23 -9.10 4.58
CA GLY A 89 0.12 -8.44 5.88
C GLY A 89 -0.45 -7.03 5.75
N MET A 90 0.26 -6.07 6.34
CA MET A 90 -0.12 -4.66 6.29
C MET A 90 0.59 -3.86 5.17
N LEU A 91 1.27 -4.53 4.23
CA LEU A 91 1.80 -3.89 3.03
C LEU A 91 0.67 -3.60 2.03
N THR A 92 0.28 -2.34 1.95
CA THR A 92 -0.82 -1.85 1.08
C THR A 92 -0.33 -1.14 -0.19
N GLY A 93 0.98 -1.04 -0.36
CA GLY A 93 1.58 -0.40 -1.53
C GLY A 93 1.51 -1.24 -2.81
N VAL A 94 1.54 -0.57 -3.95
CA VAL A 94 1.48 -1.20 -5.29
C VAL A 94 2.75 -2.01 -5.60
N ARG A 95 3.88 -1.68 -4.97
CA ARG A 95 5.18 -2.31 -5.24
C ARG A 95 5.87 -2.75 -3.94
N PRO A 96 5.42 -3.85 -3.32
CA PRO A 96 5.99 -4.35 -2.06
C PRO A 96 7.46 -4.78 -2.20
N THR A 97 7.88 -5.18 -3.41
CA THR A 97 9.28 -5.57 -3.72
C THR A 97 10.28 -4.43 -3.56
N LYS A 98 9.85 -3.15 -3.66
CA LYS A 98 10.73 -2.00 -3.46
C LYS A 98 11.35 -1.98 -2.06
N LEU A 99 10.58 -2.35 -1.04
CA LEU A 99 11.08 -2.43 0.33
C LEU A 99 12.15 -3.51 0.47
N VAL A 100 11.91 -4.67 -0.15
CA VAL A 100 12.88 -5.78 -0.17
C VAL A 100 14.15 -5.38 -0.91
N MET A 101 14.03 -4.72 -2.05
CA MET A 101 15.17 -4.21 -2.81
C MET A 101 16.07 -3.31 -1.96
N GLN A 102 15.47 -2.34 -1.25
CA GLN A 102 16.22 -1.46 -0.35
C GLN A 102 16.96 -2.23 0.75
N LYS A 103 16.38 -3.32 1.27
CA LYS A 103 17.03 -4.15 2.29
C LYS A 103 18.19 -4.97 1.71
N ILE A 104 18.05 -5.47 0.48
CA ILE A 104 19.14 -6.13 -0.25
C ILE A 104 20.29 -5.14 -0.51
N GLU A 105 19.99 -3.90 -0.92
CA GLU A 105 20.98 -2.85 -1.13
C GLU A 105 21.70 -2.42 0.15
N GLN A 106 21.04 -2.54 1.31
CA GLN A 106 21.62 -2.35 2.63
C GLN A 106 22.49 -3.53 3.09
N GLY A 107 22.59 -4.60 2.30
CA GLY A 107 23.42 -5.79 2.59
C GLY A 107 22.78 -6.78 3.56
N MET A 108 21.47 -6.68 3.84
CA MET A 108 20.78 -7.64 4.70
C MET A 108 20.70 -9.01 4.04
N THR A 109 20.88 -10.05 4.85
CA THR A 109 20.71 -11.44 4.42
C THR A 109 19.24 -11.77 4.14
N LYS A 110 19.01 -12.88 3.44
CA LYS A 110 17.65 -13.35 3.14
C LYS A 110 16.84 -13.58 4.42
N GLU A 111 17.45 -14.21 5.42
CA GLU A 111 16.83 -14.54 6.70
C GLU A 111 16.45 -13.28 7.49
N GLU A 112 17.31 -12.28 7.51
CA GLU A 112 17.04 -10.99 8.14
C GLU A 112 15.90 -10.25 7.44
N ILE A 113 15.86 -10.27 6.09
CA ILE A 113 14.77 -9.68 5.31
C ILE A 113 13.43 -10.37 5.60
N PHE A 114 13.43 -11.71 5.70
CA PHE A 114 12.23 -12.47 6.02
C PHE A 114 11.74 -12.16 7.43
N GLY A 115 12.66 -12.16 8.41
CA GLY A 115 12.34 -11.73 9.78
C GLY A 115 11.74 -10.33 9.82
N PHE A 116 12.37 -9.37 9.13
CA PHE A 116 11.90 -8.00 9.02
C PHE A 116 10.49 -7.90 8.41
N LEU A 117 10.21 -8.60 7.30
CA LEU A 117 8.89 -8.57 6.67
C LEU A 117 7.81 -9.19 7.57
N LYS A 118 8.13 -10.28 8.24
CA LYS A 118 7.21 -10.98 9.14
C LYS A 118 6.91 -10.15 10.39
N GLU A 119 7.94 -9.67 11.05
CA GLU A 119 7.82 -8.95 12.33
C GLU A 119 7.26 -7.55 12.16
N GLN A 120 7.74 -6.82 11.14
CA GLN A 120 7.38 -5.42 10.94
C GLN A 120 6.12 -5.22 10.11
N TYR A 121 5.77 -6.17 9.24
CA TYR A 121 4.66 -6.01 8.28
C TYR A 121 3.67 -7.16 8.27
N CYS A 122 3.85 -8.18 9.08
CA CYS A 122 2.97 -9.36 9.14
C CYS A 122 2.83 -10.08 7.78
N VAL A 123 3.86 -10.05 6.95
CA VAL A 123 3.88 -10.71 5.64
C VAL A 123 4.07 -12.21 5.83
N THR A 124 3.32 -13.02 5.08
CA THR A 124 3.47 -14.48 5.12
C THR A 124 4.78 -14.94 4.48
N ASP A 125 5.34 -16.06 4.94
CA ASP A 125 6.61 -16.60 4.44
C ASP A 125 6.58 -16.82 2.92
N LYS A 126 5.45 -17.29 2.38
CA LYS A 126 5.23 -17.47 0.94
C LYS A 126 5.37 -16.16 0.15
N LYS A 127 4.80 -15.07 0.67
CA LYS A 127 4.89 -13.75 0.00
C LYS A 127 6.25 -13.10 0.21
N ALA A 128 6.89 -13.30 1.35
CA ALA A 128 8.26 -12.88 1.58
C ALA A 128 9.23 -13.53 0.59
N GLN A 129 9.08 -14.86 0.36
CA GLN A 129 9.87 -15.58 -0.65
C GLN A 129 9.69 -14.99 -2.05
N ILE A 130 8.43 -14.81 -2.49
CA ILE A 130 8.11 -14.24 -3.81
C ILE A 130 8.71 -12.83 -3.94
N ALA A 131 8.53 -11.98 -2.93
CA ALA A 131 9.04 -10.62 -2.95
C ALA A 131 10.57 -10.59 -3.06
N TYR A 132 11.25 -11.47 -2.32
CA TYR A 132 12.70 -11.58 -2.37
C TYR A 132 13.21 -12.05 -3.74
N GLU A 133 12.60 -13.10 -4.31
CA GLU A 133 12.97 -13.60 -5.63
C GLU A 133 12.79 -12.55 -6.73
N ILE A 134 11.69 -11.80 -6.70
CA ILE A 134 11.44 -10.72 -7.65
C ILE A 134 12.46 -9.61 -7.45
N ALA A 135 12.74 -9.19 -6.21
CA ALA A 135 13.73 -8.15 -5.93
C ALA A 135 15.15 -8.54 -6.40
N CYS A 136 15.56 -9.79 -6.19
CA CYS A 136 16.84 -10.29 -6.70
C CYS A 136 16.91 -10.24 -8.23
N ARG A 137 15.82 -10.63 -8.92
CA ARG A 137 15.76 -10.56 -10.40
C ARG A 137 15.78 -9.11 -10.90
N GLU A 138 14.99 -8.23 -10.26
CA GLU A 138 15.00 -6.80 -10.59
C GLU A 138 16.41 -6.23 -10.41
N LYS A 139 17.09 -6.53 -9.28
CA LYS A 139 18.45 -6.07 -9.03
C LYS A 139 19.42 -6.53 -10.09
N ALA A 140 19.41 -7.82 -10.44
CA ALA A 140 20.28 -8.40 -11.47
C ALA A 140 20.06 -7.76 -12.86
N LEU A 141 18.86 -7.27 -13.16
CA LEU A 141 18.59 -6.53 -14.39
C LEU A 141 19.08 -5.08 -14.29
N LEU A 142 18.81 -4.41 -13.18
CA LEU A 142 19.19 -3.01 -12.96
C LEU A 142 20.73 -2.85 -12.89
N ASP A 143 21.44 -3.79 -12.29
CA ASP A 143 22.90 -3.78 -12.21
C ASP A 143 23.59 -3.84 -13.60
N ARG A 144 22.85 -4.22 -14.66
CA ARG A 144 23.32 -4.20 -16.05
C ARG A 144 23.06 -2.88 -16.78
N LEU A 145 22.29 -2.00 -16.16
CA LEU A 145 21.90 -0.73 -16.76
C LEU A 145 22.71 0.40 -16.14
N ASP A 146 23.13 1.35 -16.95
CA ASP A 146 23.71 2.61 -16.43
C ASP A 146 22.58 3.53 -15.95
N CYS A 147 22.12 3.27 -14.71
CA CYS A 147 21.05 4.03 -14.11
C CYS A 147 21.48 5.43 -13.66
N GLN A 148 22.80 5.73 -13.63
CA GLN A 148 23.32 7.03 -13.20
C GLN A 148 23.44 8.01 -14.36
N ASN A 149 23.89 7.56 -15.52
CA ASN A 149 24.12 8.42 -16.69
C ASN A 149 23.13 8.13 -17.84
N GLY A 150 22.39 7.05 -17.74
CA GLY A 150 21.38 6.65 -18.74
C GLY A 150 20.04 7.36 -18.52
N TYR A 151 19.18 7.27 -19.52
CA TYR A 151 17.79 7.72 -19.43
C TYR A 151 16.84 6.62 -19.90
N SER A 152 15.60 6.65 -19.40
CA SER A 152 14.52 5.79 -19.87
C SER A 152 13.55 6.61 -20.70
N LEU A 153 13.28 6.15 -21.94
CA LEU A 153 12.25 6.72 -22.80
C LEU A 153 10.98 5.90 -22.67
N TYR A 154 9.90 6.54 -22.22
CA TYR A 154 8.57 5.96 -22.21
C TYR A 154 7.73 6.56 -23.34
N ALA A 155 7.36 5.76 -24.33
CA ALA A 155 6.45 6.16 -25.42
C ALA A 155 5.06 5.55 -25.14
N GLY A 156 4.14 6.37 -24.68
CA GLY A 156 2.76 5.96 -24.36
C GLY A 156 1.82 6.32 -25.52
N ILE A 157 1.01 5.35 -25.96
CA ILE A 157 -0.09 5.58 -26.91
C ILE A 157 -1.38 5.56 -26.10
N PRO A 158 -2.04 6.72 -25.84
CA PRO A 158 -3.20 6.81 -24.94
C PRO A 158 -4.51 6.37 -25.60
N PHE A 159 -4.47 5.69 -26.73
CA PHE A 159 -5.66 5.24 -27.46
C PHE A 159 -5.86 3.74 -27.25
N CYS A 160 -6.99 3.37 -26.65
CA CYS A 160 -7.34 1.99 -26.39
C CYS A 160 -8.68 1.63 -27.07
N PRO A 161 -8.84 0.38 -27.54
CA PRO A 161 -10.13 -0.10 -28.05
C PRO A 161 -11.23 -0.10 -26.99
N SER A 162 -10.85 -0.32 -25.72
CA SER A 162 -11.73 -0.24 -24.54
C SER A 162 -10.92 0.20 -23.33
N ILE A 163 -11.59 0.77 -22.33
CA ILE A 163 -10.97 1.16 -21.07
C ILE A 163 -11.12 0.03 -20.08
N CYS A 164 -10.00 -0.53 -19.61
CA CYS A 164 -10.00 -1.56 -18.59
C CYS A 164 -10.45 -0.97 -17.24
N SER A 165 -11.27 -1.70 -16.47
CA SER A 165 -11.80 -1.23 -15.17
C SER A 165 -10.72 -0.94 -14.12
N TYR A 166 -9.52 -1.47 -14.30
CA TYR A 166 -8.36 -1.31 -13.43
C TYR A 166 -7.31 -0.32 -13.97
N CYS A 167 -7.57 0.32 -15.11
CA CYS A 167 -6.58 1.17 -15.77
C CYS A 167 -6.46 2.53 -15.06
N SER A 168 -5.24 2.88 -14.65
CA SER A 168 -4.90 4.18 -14.08
C SER A 168 -4.23 5.14 -15.07
N PHE A 169 -3.98 4.69 -16.29
CA PHE A 169 -3.40 5.54 -17.34
C PHE A 169 -4.46 6.45 -17.95
N SER A 170 -4.04 7.64 -18.38
CA SER A 170 -4.88 8.48 -19.25
C SER A 170 -5.12 7.73 -20.55
N SER A 171 -6.34 7.29 -20.76
CA SER A 171 -6.74 6.54 -21.97
C SER A 171 -7.95 7.18 -22.61
N CYS A 172 -7.89 7.34 -23.94
CA CYS A 172 -9.03 7.71 -24.77
C CYS A 172 -9.51 6.50 -25.57
N LEU A 173 -10.82 6.39 -25.75
CA LEU A 173 -11.35 5.37 -26.66
C LEU A 173 -10.95 5.70 -28.10
N LEU A 174 -10.41 4.70 -28.79
CA LEU A 174 -9.92 4.85 -30.17
C LEU A 174 -10.97 5.45 -31.13
N TYR A 175 -12.26 5.18 -30.89
CA TYR A 175 -13.36 5.61 -31.75
C TYR A 175 -14.00 6.94 -31.36
N THR A 176 -13.64 7.53 -30.21
CA THR A 176 -14.27 8.77 -29.71
C THR A 176 -13.34 9.97 -29.75
N SER A 177 -12.05 9.77 -29.97
CA SER A 177 -11.08 10.85 -30.06
C SER A 177 -10.69 11.07 -31.51
N PRO A 178 -10.88 12.27 -32.08
CA PRO A 178 -10.39 12.56 -33.43
C PRO A 178 -8.88 12.41 -33.44
N SER A 179 -8.37 11.69 -34.43
CA SER A 179 -6.93 11.64 -34.69
C SER A 179 -6.41 13.06 -34.91
N PRO A 180 -5.21 13.42 -34.43
CA PRO A 180 -4.59 14.68 -34.80
C PRO A 180 -4.51 14.90 -36.31
N ARG A 181 -4.49 13.81 -37.12
CA ARG A 181 -4.52 13.84 -38.55
C ARG A 181 -5.90 14.21 -39.11
N ASP A 182 -6.96 13.78 -38.43
CA ASP A 182 -8.34 14.09 -38.82
C ASP A 182 -8.69 15.55 -38.55
N GLY A 183 -8.11 16.16 -37.52
CA GLY A 183 -8.24 17.58 -37.22
C GLY A 183 -7.56 18.51 -38.22
N LEU A 184 -6.57 18.01 -38.99
CA LEU A 184 -5.88 18.77 -40.04
C LEU A 184 -6.58 18.68 -41.39
N LEU A 185 -7.41 17.67 -41.61
CA LEU A 185 -8.16 17.47 -42.87
C LEU A 185 -9.54 18.16 -42.86
N SER A 186 -9.97 18.70 -41.72
CA SER A 186 -11.25 19.40 -41.56
C SER A 186 -11.12 20.94 -41.66
N ARG A 187 -10.01 21.46 -42.25
CA ARG A 187 -9.84 22.88 -42.54
C ARG A 187 -9.71 23.12 -44.04
#